data_0f27dc61d756a2340c725771292d3d7f
#
_entry.id   0f27dc61d756a2340c725771292d3d7f
#
_cell.length_a   1.000
_cell.length_b   1.000
_cell.length_c   1.000
_cell.angle_alpha   90.00
_cell.angle_beta   90.00
_cell.angle_gamma   90.00
#
_symmetry.space_group_name_H-M   'P 1'
#
loop_
_entity.id
_entity.type
_entity.pdbx_description
1 polymer ?
#
loop_
_entity_poly.entity_id
_entity_poly.type
_entity_poly.pdbx_seq_one_letter_code
_entity_poly.pdbx_strand_id
1 'polypeptide(L)'
;MFKVIKIISDKRIVINAGKNEVQTGYILRVIEKNSEEIVDPDTNEVLGTLDYIKATITVEYVYEHMSICKNYETKTVNALDPFETLRQREVTSPLNVNLSQITGGYNIDNKLIEIGDLVELL
;
A
#
# COMPACT_ATOMS: atom_id res chain seq x y z
N MET A 1 -4.44 -0.44 13.73
CA MET A 1 -3.85 -1.00 12.50
C MET A 1 -4.24 -2.46 12.39
N PHE A 2 -4.58 -2.89 11.21
CA PHE A 2 -5.04 -4.25 10.97
C PHE A 2 -3.91 -5.11 10.42
N LYS A 3 -4.17 -6.41 10.28
CA LYS A 3 -3.19 -7.37 9.74
C LYS A 3 -3.85 -8.31 8.76
N VAL A 4 -3.06 -8.79 7.82
CA VAL A 4 -3.44 -9.90 6.95
C VAL A 4 -3.41 -11.19 7.77
N ILE A 5 -4.56 -11.86 7.89
CA ILE A 5 -4.70 -13.08 8.69
C ILE A 5 -4.84 -14.34 7.84
N LYS A 6 -5.22 -14.19 6.58
CA LYS A 6 -5.34 -15.33 5.65
C LYS A 6 -5.17 -14.84 4.21
N ILE A 7 -4.54 -15.64 3.40
CA ILE A 7 -4.46 -15.45 1.95
C ILE A 7 -5.32 -16.53 1.31
N ILE A 8 -6.44 -16.11 0.70
CA ILE A 8 -7.36 -17.05 0.05
C ILE A 8 -6.81 -17.48 -1.30
N SER A 9 -6.35 -16.50 -2.08
CA SER A 9 -5.81 -16.71 -3.43
C SER A 9 -4.95 -15.50 -3.81
N ASP A 10 -4.45 -15.49 -5.04
CA ASP A 10 -3.73 -14.34 -5.59
C ASP A 10 -4.61 -13.09 -5.77
N LYS A 11 -5.93 -13.23 -5.60
CA LYS A 11 -6.89 -12.15 -5.79
C LYS A 11 -7.56 -11.67 -4.52
N ARG A 12 -7.55 -12.45 -3.45
CA ARG A 12 -8.28 -12.16 -2.21
C ARG A 12 -7.49 -12.51 -0.98
N ILE A 13 -7.58 -11.64 0.00
CA ILE A 13 -6.99 -11.82 1.33
C ILE A 13 -8.03 -11.52 2.40
N VAL A 14 -7.79 -11.99 3.60
CA VAL A 14 -8.61 -11.72 4.77
C VAL A 14 -7.81 -10.88 5.75
N ILE A 15 -8.44 -9.83 6.28
CA ILE A 15 -7.86 -8.97 7.31
C ILE A 15 -8.68 -9.07 8.59
N ASN A 16 -8.08 -8.69 9.72
CA ASN A 16 -8.71 -8.75 11.04
C ASN A 16 -9.53 -7.50 11.38
N ALA A 17 -10.15 -6.89 10.40
CA ALA A 17 -11.04 -5.73 10.57
C ALA A 17 -12.49 -6.16 10.31
N GLY A 18 -13.37 -5.97 11.28
CA GLY A 18 -14.76 -6.35 11.19
C GLY A 18 -15.70 -5.19 10.90
N LYS A 19 -17.00 -5.44 11.04
CA LYS A 19 -18.07 -4.48 10.71
C LYS A 19 -18.02 -3.17 11.49
N ASN A 20 -17.41 -3.15 12.67
CA ASN A 20 -17.27 -1.94 13.48
C ASN A 20 -16.09 -1.07 13.07
N GLU A 21 -15.23 -1.56 12.20
CA GLU A 21 -13.96 -0.95 11.85
C GLU A 21 -13.89 -0.55 10.38
N VAL A 22 -14.49 -1.36 9.50
CA VAL A 22 -14.49 -1.11 8.05
C VAL A 22 -15.86 -1.41 7.45
N GLN A 23 -16.07 -0.88 6.25
CA GLN A 23 -17.27 -1.14 5.44
C GLN A 23 -16.86 -1.54 4.04
N THR A 24 -17.77 -2.24 3.35
CA THR A 24 -17.59 -2.58 1.94
C THR A 24 -17.27 -1.33 1.11
N GLY A 25 -16.24 -1.40 0.32
CA GLY A 25 -15.78 -0.27 -0.50
C GLY A 25 -14.68 0.57 0.12
N TYR A 26 -14.37 0.39 1.39
CA TYR A 26 -13.22 1.06 2.01
C TYR A 26 -11.93 0.64 1.33
N ILE A 27 -11.02 1.59 1.21
CA ILE A 27 -9.71 1.39 0.60
C ILE A 27 -8.67 1.33 1.70
N LEU A 28 -7.83 0.31 1.63
CA LEU A 28 -6.74 0.09 2.59
C LEU A 28 -5.44 -0.19 1.84
N ARG A 29 -4.35 -0.13 2.57
CA ARG A 29 -3.01 -0.46 2.05
C ARG A 29 -2.38 -1.55 2.87
N VAL A 30 -1.79 -2.52 2.18
CA VAL A 30 -0.87 -3.47 2.81
C VAL A 30 0.51 -2.86 2.80
N ILE A 31 1.10 -2.70 3.96
CA ILE A 31 2.38 -2.02 4.13
C ILE A 31 3.40 -2.91 4.80
N GLU A 32 4.67 -2.65 4.52
CA GLU A 32 5.79 -3.15 5.28
C GLU A 32 6.52 -1.96 5.90
N LYS A 33 6.64 -1.96 7.22
CA LYS A 33 7.29 -0.87 7.92
C LYS A 33 8.79 -0.93 7.73
N ASN A 34 9.36 0.21 7.34
CA ASN A 34 10.79 0.38 7.31
C ASN A 34 11.27 0.79 8.69
N SER A 35 12.40 0.23 9.12
CA SER A 35 13.04 0.57 10.39
C SER A 35 13.78 1.90 10.35
N GLU A 36 13.98 2.48 9.18
CA GLU A 36 14.65 3.77 9.04
C GLU A 36 13.71 4.91 9.42
N GLU A 37 14.10 5.65 10.45
CA GLU A 37 13.37 6.83 10.88
C GLU A 37 13.78 8.05 10.06
N ILE A 38 12.79 8.81 9.62
CA ILE A 38 13.00 10.08 8.94
C ILE A 38 12.94 11.20 9.97
N VAL A 39 14.02 11.94 10.06
CA VAL A 39 14.22 12.97 11.07
C VAL A 39 14.27 14.35 10.41
N ASP A 40 13.60 15.32 11.03
CA ASP A 40 13.69 16.72 10.62
C ASP A 40 15.11 17.24 10.91
N PRO A 41 15.86 17.73 9.90
CA PRO A 41 17.23 18.20 10.10
C PRO A 41 17.35 19.44 10.98
N ASP A 42 16.29 20.23 11.12
CA ASP A 42 16.30 21.46 11.91
C ASP A 42 15.99 21.22 13.38
N THR A 43 15.09 20.31 13.69
CA THR A 43 14.59 20.06 15.05
C THR A 43 15.05 18.74 15.66
N ASN A 44 15.63 17.83 14.87
CA ASN A 44 15.96 16.44 15.22
C ASN A 44 14.74 15.63 15.66
N GLU A 45 13.55 16.07 15.31
CA GLU A 45 12.31 15.39 15.64
C GLU A 45 12.05 14.25 14.64
N VAL A 46 11.68 13.07 15.14
CA VAL A 46 11.33 11.94 14.30
C VAL A 46 9.97 12.22 13.67
N LEU A 47 9.94 12.29 12.34
CA LEU A 47 8.73 12.54 11.58
C LEU A 47 7.96 11.25 11.25
N GLY A 48 8.64 10.12 11.22
CA GLY A 48 8.05 8.83 10.91
C GLY A 48 9.03 7.89 10.23
N THR A 49 8.50 6.82 9.66
CA THR A 49 9.26 5.84 8.90
C THR A 49 8.81 5.81 7.45
N LEU A 50 9.72 5.49 6.55
CA LEU A 50 9.44 5.39 5.12
C LEU A 50 8.91 3.98 4.81
N ASP A 51 7.61 3.79 4.99
CA ASP A 51 6.97 2.50 4.83
C ASP A 51 6.76 2.14 3.34
N TYR A 52 6.91 0.86 3.02
CA TYR A 52 6.67 0.36 1.68
C TYR A 52 5.22 -0.11 1.52
N ILE A 53 4.54 0.37 0.50
CA ILE A 53 3.17 -0.05 0.18
C ILE A 53 3.24 -1.25 -0.76
N LYS A 54 2.88 -2.42 -0.26
CA LYS A 54 2.87 -3.66 -1.05
C LYS A 54 1.69 -3.72 -2.02
N ALA A 55 0.53 -3.26 -1.59
CA ALA A 55 -0.67 -3.25 -2.40
C ALA A 55 -1.71 -2.29 -1.86
N THR A 56 -2.57 -1.80 -2.72
CA THR A 56 -3.80 -1.11 -2.35
C THR A 56 -4.96 -2.08 -2.55
N ILE A 57 -5.77 -2.24 -1.51
CA ILE A 57 -6.87 -3.20 -1.49
C ILE A 57 -8.19 -2.50 -1.16
N THR A 58 -9.28 -3.13 -1.52
CA THR A 58 -10.63 -2.67 -1.16
C THR A 58 -11.41 -3.77 -0.46
N VAL A 59 -12.23 -3.38 0.50
CA VAL A 59 -13.08 -4.32 1.22
C VAL A 59 -14.21 -4.79 0.30
N GLU A 60 -14.27 -6.09 0.09
CA GLU A 60 -15.31 -6.72 -0.73
C GLU A 60 -16.47 -7.22 0.12
N TYR A 61 -16.17 -7.87 1.24
CA TYR A 61 -17.17 -8.44 2.14
C TYR A 61 -16.74 -8.32 3.59
N VAL A 62 -17.65 -7.86 4.44
CA VAL A 62 -17.37 -7.64 5.86
C VAL A 62 -18.10 -8.69 6.71
N TYR A 63 -17.32 -9.39 7.53
CA TYR A 63 -17.84 -10.25 8.59
C TYR A 63 -17.83 -9.50 9.93
N GLU A 64 -18.24 -10.16 11.00
CA GLU A 64 -18.30 -9.53 12.31
C GLU A 64 -16.93 -9.12 12.84
N HIS A 65 -15.91 -9.94 12.64
CA HIS A 65 -14.54 -9.72 13.15
C HIS A 65 -13.45 -9.80 12.10
N MET A 66 -13.82 -9.94 10.84
CA MET A 66 -12.87 -10.02 9.74
C MET A 66 -13.51 -9.53 8.45
N SER A 67 -12.70 -9.32 7.43
CA SER A 67 -13.18 -8.85 6.13
C SER A 67 -12.36 -9.47 5.01
N ILE A 68 -13.03 -9.76 3.91
CA ILE A 68 -12.39 -10.17 2.67
C ILE A 68 -12.09 -8.94 1.84
N CYS A 69 -10.86 -8.81 1.42
CA CYS A 69 -10.39 -7.71 0.58
C CYS A 69 -9.85 -8.24 -0.74
N LYS A 70 -9.98 -7.43 -1.76
CA LYS A 70 -9.45 -7.70 -3.10
C LYS A 70 -8.56 -6.56 -3.54
N ASN A 71 -7.78 -6.78 -4.61
CA ASN A 71 -6.96 -5.73 -5.18
C ASN A 71 -7.83 -4.55 -5.61
N TYR A 72 -7.40 -3.34 -5.27
CA TYR A 72 -8.07 -2.13 -5.71
C TYR A 72 -7.70 -1.86 -7.16
N GLU A 73 -8.67 -2.05 -8.04
CA GLU A 73 -8.52 -1.73 -9.46
C GLU A 73 -9.30 -0.47 -9.77
N THR A 74 -8.60 0.60 -10.10
CA THR A 74 -9.21 1.74 -10.76
C THR A 74 -9.44 1.37 -12.22
N LYS A 75 -10.64 0.95 -12.54
CA LYS A 75 -11.05 0.85 -13.94
C LYS A 75 -11.25 2.25 -14.49
N THR A 76 -10.20 2.88 -14.91
CA THR A 76 -10.31 3.91 -15.91
C THR A 76 -10.44 3.23 -17.25
N VAL A 77 -11.60 2.71 -17.53
CA VAL A 77 -11.79 2.14 -18.83
C VAL A 77 -12.37 3.16 -19.76
N ASN A 78 -11.51 3.68 -20.57
CA ASN A 78 -11.88 3.75 -21.94
C ASN A 78 -10.93 2.83 -22.75
N ALA A 79 -11.31 1.56 -22.85
CA ALA A 79 -10.56 0.57 -23.61
C ALA A 79 -10.42 0.93 -25.10
N LEU A 80 -11.05 2.03 -25.52
CA LEU A 80 -11.03 2.54 -26.87
C LEU A 80 -10.10 3.74 -27.07
N ASP A 81 -9.48 4.23 -26.00
CA ASP A 81 -8.53 5.33 -26.09
C ASP A 81 -7.10 4.82 -25.93
N PRO A 82 -6.33 4.69 -27.04
CA PRO A 82 -4.95 4.22 -26.96
C PRO A 82 -4.02 5.19 -26.22
N PHE A 83 -4.42 6.45 -26.06
CA PHE A 83 -3.63 7.44 -25.35
C PHE A 83 -3.72 7.29 -23.85
N GLU A 84 -4.85 6.81 -23.31
CA GLU A 84 -4.97 6.54 -21.87
C GLU A 84 -4.13 5.34 -21.44
N THR A 85 -4.00 4.35 -22.30
CA THR A 85 -3.13 3.20 -22.04
C THR A 85 -1.65 3.64 -21.97
N LEU A 86 -1.26 4.65 -22.72
CA LEU A 86 0.08 5.24 -22.66
C LEU A 86 0.27 6.13 -21.43
N ARG A 87 -0.79 6.77 -20.94
CA ARG A 87 -0.75 7.61 -19.73
C ARG A 87 -0.65 6.79 -18.45
N GLN A 88 -1.02 5.53 -18.46
CA GLN A 88 -0.91 4.64 -17.33
C GLN A 88 0.52 4.13 -17.08
N ARG A 89 1.45 4.39 -17.98
CA ARG A 89 2.86 4.20 -17.72
C ARG A 89 3.36 5.39 -16.92
N GLU A 90 3.60 5.17 -15.63
CA GLU A 90 4.33 6.14 -14.84
C GLU A 90 5.74 6.28 -15.39
N VAL A 91 5.92 7.31 -16.19
CA VAL A 91 7.26 7.76 -16.57
C VAL A 91 7.64 8.83 -15.56
N THR A 92 8.35 8.41 -14.52
CA THR A 92 8.87 9.34 -13.53
C THR A 92 10.16 9.93 -14.04
N SER A 93 10.14 11.21 -14.36
CA SER A 93 11.36 11.94 -14.72
C SER A 93 12.24 12.13 -13.50
N PRO A 94 13.57 11.99 -13.64
CA PRO A 94 14.46 12.19 -12.51
C PRO A 94 14.45 13.64 -12.03
N LEU A 95 14.60 13.83 -10.72
CA LEU A 95 14.80 15.12 -10.11
C LEU A 95 16.29 15.49 -10.17
N ASN A 96 16.58 16.78 -10.25
CA ASN A 96 17.94 17.26 -10.17
C ASN A 96 18.37 17.36 -8.72
N VAL A 97 18.98 16.29 -8.21
CA VAL A 97 19.37 16.17 -6.81
C VAL A 97 20.90 16.11 -6.67
N ASN A 98 21.39 16.40 -5.47
CA ASN A 98 22.78 16.17 -5.12
C ASN A 98 23.02 14.66 -4.95
N LEU A 99 23.73 14.07 -5.90
CA LEU A 99 23.94 12.61 -5.96
C LEU A 99 24.69 12.07 -4.73
N SER A 100 25.53 12.88 -4.11
CA SER A 100 26.27 12.45 -2.90
C SER A 100 25.38 12.32 -1.67
N GLN A 101 24.17 12.89 -1.69
CA GLN A 101 23.21 12.85 -0.60
C GLN A 101 22.13 11.78 -0.79
N ILE A 102 22.18 11.00 -1.86
CA ILE A 102 21.25 9.91 -2.06
C ILE A 102 21.61 8.78 -1.10
N THR A 103 20.66 8.46 -0.20
CA THR A 103 20.80 7.36 0.76
C THR A 103 19.98 6.14 0.41
N GLY A 104 19.23 6.21 -0.69
CA GLY A 104 18.25 5.18 -1.06
C GLY A 104 16.94 5.36 -0.32
N GLY A 105 16.00 4.48 -0.58
CA GLY A 105 14.70 4.43 0.09
C GLY A 105 14.62 3.21 0.99
N TYR A 106 13.45 2.60 1.00
CA TYR A 106 13.24 1.33 1.67
C TYR A 106 13.94 0.22 0.90
N ASN A 107 14.68 -0.59 1.63
CA ASN A 107 15.34 -1.78 1.09
C ASN A 107 14.49 -2.99 1.48
N ILE A 108 13.61 -3.41 0.56
CA ILE A 108 12.66 -4.48 0.83
C ILE A 108 13.02 -5.70 -0.01
N ASP A 109 13.41 -6.75 0.70
CA ASP A 109 13.75 -8.02 0.09
C ASP A 109 12.51 -8.81 -0.36
N ASN A 110 11.35 -8.51 0.23
CA ASN A 110 10.12 -9.24 -0.05
C ASN A 110 8.96 -8.28 -0.33
N LYS A 111 8.48 -8.28 -1.58
CA LYS A 111 7.33 -7.49 -2.04
C LYS A 111 6.03 -8.28 -2.04
N LEU A 112 6.06 -9.54 -1.65
CA LEU A 112 4.88 -10.41 -1.61
C LEU A 112 4.08 -10.14 -0.34
N ILE A 113 2.76 -10.20 -0.47
CA ILE A 113 1.87 -10.12 0.70
C ILE A 113 1.97 -11.41 1.49
N GLU A 114 2.21 -11.28 2.78
CA GLU A 114 2.33 -12.40 3.71
C GLU A 114 1.37 -12.26 4.86
N ILE A 115 1.03 -13.40 5.49
CA ILE A 115 0.25 -13.39 6.72
C ILE A 115 1.03 -12.65 7.81
N GLY A 116 0.36 -11.74 8.50
CA GLY A 116 0.97 -10.88 9.51
C GLY A 116 1.38 -9.51 9.00
N ASP A 117 1.32 -9.26 7.69
CA ASP A 117 1.56 -7.94 7.13
C ASP A 117 0.57 -6.92 7.67
N LEU A 118 1.05 -5.71 7.89
CA LEU A 118 0.23 -4.63 8.41
C LEU A 118 -0.67 -4.06 7.33
N VAL A 119 -1.88 -3.70 7.74
CA VAL A 119 -2.87 -3.07 6.85
C VAL A 119 -3.33 -1.78 7.49
N GLU A 120 -3.28 -0.69 6.75
CA GLU A 120 -3.75 0.61 7.22
C GLU A 120 -4.93 1.11 6.39
N LEU A 121 -5.83 1.82 7.05
CA LEU A 121 -6.93 2.50 6.38
C LEU A 121 -6.40 3.72 5.63
N LEU A 122 -6.84 3.85 4.40
CA LEU A 122 -6.44 4.98 3.56
C LEU A 122 -7.18 6.26 3.95
#